data_157b17c50a8ca27a6868c5aeb64c716c
#
_entry.id   157b17c50a8ca27a6868c5aeb64c716c
#
_cell.length_a   1.000
_cell.length_b   1.000
_cell.length_c   1.000
_cell.angle_alpha   90.00
_cell.angle_beta   90.00
_cell.angle_gamma   90.00
#
_symmetry.space_group_name_H-M   'P 1'
#
loop_
_entity.id
_entity.type
_entity.pdbx_description
1 polymer ?
#
loop_
_entity_poly.entity_id
_entity_poly.type
_entity_poly.pdbx_seq_one_letter_code
_entity_poly.pdbx_strand_id
1 'polypeptide(L)'
;VRDPELDEGKQSQQIDFFVREKVDVIVINPVKSNSPSIISSLQKAKKAGIKIIVVDAPVSKEVAVDTTIVSDNYQAGVLIAKDMMKRLPAANILLLEHRNAVSAMDRIRGFVETIKNQPRYKIVSQKETLGQTEEAMPQVKSALDEGMDFNVVMALNDRAAIGALAAIKNNGLNRKL
;
A
#
# COMPACT_ATOMS: atom_id res chain seq x y z
N VAL A 1 -11.94 -3.35 19.07
CA VAL A 1 -11.06 -3.41 17.91
C VAL A 1 -10.48 -4.81 17.78
N ARG A 2 -10.31 -5.31 16.55
CA ARG A 2 -9.72 -6.61 16.24
C ARG A 2 -8.67 -6.42 15.13
N ASP A 3 -7.50 -7.04 15.30
CA ASP A 3 -6.46 -7.06 14.29
C ASP A 3 -6.51 -8.41 13.54
N PRO A 4 -6.68 -8.41 12.21
CA PRO A 4 -6.67 -9.63 11.41
C PRO A 4 -5.25 -10.13 11.09
N GLU A 5 -4.17 -9.38 11.41
CA GLU A 5 -2.79 -9.74 11.13
C GLU A 5 -2.55 -10.08 9.64
N LEU A 6 -3.18 -9.32 8.74
CA LEU A 6 -3.15 -9.50 7.28
C LEU A 6 -3.76 -10.83 6.78
N ASP A 7 -4.52 -11.55 7.62
CA ASP A 7 -5.19 -12.80 7.28
C ASP A 7 -6.66 -12.56 6.89
N GLU A 8 -7.03 -12.93 5.65
CA GLU A 8 -8.38 -12.76 5.11
C GLU A 8 -9.41 -13.62 5.85
N GLY A 9 -9.04 -14.86 6.21
CA GLY A 9 -9.92 -15.79 6.93
C GLY A 9 -10.17 -15.31 8.35
N LYS A 10 -9.13 -14.85 9.04
CA LYS A 10 -9.23 -14.25 10.37
C LYS A 10 -10.12 -13.00 10.35
N GLN A 11 -9.97 -12.12 9.35
CA GLN A 11 -10.82 -10.94 9.23
C GLN A 11 -12.29 -11.32 8.99
N SER A 12 -12.56 -12.29 8.12
CA SER A 12 -13.89 -12.82 7.87
C SER A 12 -14.53 -13.36 9.16
N GLN A 13 -13.80 -14.16 9.96
CA GLN A 13 -14.28 -14.67 11.24
C GLN A 13 -14.56 -13.53 12.26
N GLN A 14 -13.75 -12.47 12.26
CA GLN A 14 -13.98 -11.30 13.10
C GLN A 14 -15.25 -10.54 12.70
N ILE A 15 -15.53 -10.43 11.40
CA ILE A 15 -16.80 -9.85 10.91
C ILE A 15 -17.98 -10.72 11.35
N ASP A 16 -17.90 -12.03 11.14
CA ASP A 16 -18.96 -12.98 11.56
C ASP A 16 -19.18 -12.95 13.09
N PHE A 17 -18.10 -12.71 13.87
CA PHE A 17 -18.22 -12.47 15.32
C PHE A 17 -19.05 -11.21 15.59
N PHE A 18 -18.76 -10.08 14.96
CA PHE A 18 -19.52 -8.84 15.16
C PHE A 18 -20.99 -8.97 14.72
N VAL A 19 -21.28 -9.78 13.69
CA VAL A 19 -22.66 -10.10 13.30
C VAL A 19 -23.38 -10.84 14.41
N ARG A 20 -22.75 -11.83 15.05
CA ARG A 20 -23.34 -12.57 16.20
C ARG A 20 -23.56 -11.68 17.41
N GLU A 21 -22.63 -10.75 17.68
CA GLU A 21 -22.75 -9.76 18.78
C GLU A 21 -23.78 -8.66 18.48
N LYS A 22 -24.37 -8.65 17.28
CA LYS A 22 -25.41 -7.70 16.86
C LYS A 22 -24.98 -6.24 17.04
N VAL A 23 -23.74 -5.93 16.65
CA VAL A 23 -23.25 -4.54 16.69
C VAL A 23 -24.02 -3.66 15.71
N ASP A 24 -24.14 -2.36 15.99
CA ASP A 24 -24.83 -1.43 15.12
C ASP A 24 -24.00 -1.06 13.87
N VAL A 25 -22.67 -0.99 14.02
CA VAL A 25 -21.75 -0.51 12.99
C VAL A 25 -20.49 -1.36 12.98
N ILE A 26 -20.02 -1.69 11.79
CA ILE A 26 -18.68 -2.24 11.54
C ILE A 26 -17.87 -1.19 10.79
N VAL A 27 -16.73 -0.77 11.36
CA VAL A 27 -15.71 0.01 10.66
C VAL A 27 -14.59 -0.95 10.27
N ILE A 28 -14.28 -1.05 8.98
CA ILE A 28 -13.33 -2.02 8.45
C ILE A 28 -12.30 -1.37 7.54
N ASN A 29 -11.01 -1.72 7.76
CA ASN A 29 -9.97 -1.63 6.75
C ASN A 29 -9.76 -3.06 6.19
N PRO A 30 -10.19 -3.35 4.96
CA PRO A 30 -10.13 -4.71 4.42
C PRO A 30 -8.68 -5.13 4.14
N VAL A 31 -8.29 -6.31 4.60
CA VAL A 31 -6.99 -6.92 4.29
C VAL A 31 -6.80 -7.08 2.78
N LYS A 32 -7.92 -7.37 2.09
CA LYS A 32 -7.94 -7.50 0.63
C LYS A 32 -9.31 -7.12 0.07
N SER A 33 -9.30 -6.19 -0.87
CA SER A 33 -10.52 -5.56 -1.42
C SER A 33 -11.49 -6.55 -2.06
N ASN A 34 -10.98 -7.60 -2.72
CA ASN A 34 -11.74 -8.59 -3.48
C ASN A 34 -11.72 -9.99 -2.86
N SER A 35 -11.49 -10.09 -1.56
CA SER A 35 -11.53 -11.37 -0.84
C SER A 35 -12.94 -11.95 -0.80
N PRO A 36 -13.19 -13.14 -1.35
CA PRO A 36 -14.53 -13.76 -1.32
C PRO A 36 -15.05 -14.00 0.10
N SER A 37 -14.19 -14.35 1.04
CA SER A 37 -14.56 -14.59 2.42
C SER A 37 -15.00 -13.31 3.13
N ILE A 38 -14.25 -12.22 2.97
CA ILE A 38 -14.58 -10.89 3.52
C ILE A 38 -15.88 -10.37 2.89
N ILE A 39 -16.02 -10.46 1.56
CA ILE A 39 -17.23 -10.06 0.84
C ILE A 39 -18.45 -10.80 1.39
N SER A 40 -18.37 -12.13 1.52
CA SER A 40 -19.47 -12.96 2.06
C SER A 40 -19.87 -12.55 3.48
N SER A 41 -18.90 -12.33 4.37
CA SER A 41 -19.17 -11.93 5.76
C SER A 41 -19.74 -10.50 5.85
N LEU A 42 -19.28 -9.56 5.03
CA LEU A 42 -19.85 -8.21 4.96
C LEU A 42 -21.29 -8.23 4.41
N GLN A 43 -21.59 -9.09 3.42
CA GLN A 43 -22.94 -9.26 2.92
C GLN A 43 -23.88 -9.82 4.00
N LYS A 44 -23.41 -10.75 4.85
CA LYS A 44 -24.17 -11.22 6.02
C LYS A 44 -24.42 -10.08 7.02
N ALA A 45 -23.39 -9.27 7.31
CA ALA A 45 -23.53 -8.12 8.19
C ALA A 45 -24.56 -7.12 7.66
N LYS A 46 -24.55 -6.85 6.37
CA LYS A 46 -25.54 -5.97 5.73
C LYS A 46 -26.96 -6.52 5.81
N LYS A 47 -27.14 -7.85 5.57
CA LYS A 47 -28.44 -8.52 5.73
C LYS A 47 -28.95 -8.49 7.17
N ALA A 48 -28.05 -8.47 8.16
CA ALA A 48 -28.37 -8.32 9.57
C ALA A 48 -28.70 -6.86 9.97
N GLY A 49 -28.69 -5.91 9.05
CA GLY A 49 -28.98 -4.50 9.29
C GLY A 49 -27.80 -3.69 9.85
N ILE A 50 -26.61 -4.26 9.91
CA ILE A 50 -25.42 -3.60 10.43
C ILE A 50 -24.92 -2.57 9.40
N LYS A 51 -24.58 -1.36 9.86
CA LYS A 51 -23.96 -0.33 9.03
C LYS A 51 -22.50 -0.68 8.78
N ILE A 52 -22.03 -0.46 7.54
CA ILE A 52 -20.65 -0.78 7.14
C ILE A 52 -19.95 0.49 6.68
N ILE A 53 -18.90 0.86 7.39
CA ILE A 53 -18.00 1.98 7.04
C ILE A 53 -16.65 1.37 6.65
N VAL A 54 -16.24 1.58 5.41
CA VAL A 54 -14.95 1.13 4.91
C VAL A 54 -13.95 2.27 5.00
N VAL A 55 -12.74 1.99 5.48
CA VAL A 55 -11.66 2.98 5.61
C VAL A 55 -10.39 2.49 4.92
N ASP A 56 -9.59 3.43 4.43
CA ASP A 56 -8.27 3.24 3.82
C ASP A 56 -8.28 2.52 2.46
N ALA A 57 -8.73 1.28 2.38
CA ALA A 57 -8.83 0.51 1.14
C ALA A 57 -10.29 0.15 0.83
N PRO A 58 -10.78 0.34 -0.41
CA PRO A 58 -12.16 -0.01 -0.76
C PRO A 58 -12.38 -1.53 -0.75
N VAL A 59 -13.61 -1.96 -0.52
CA VAL A 59 -14.05 -3.35 -0.79
C VAL A 59 -14.64 -3.46 -2.20
N SER A 60 -14.84 -4.70 -2.66
CA SER A 60 -15.54 -4.99 -3.91
C SER A 60 -16.90 -4.31 -3.96
N LYS A 61 -17.30 -3.83 -5.16
CA LYS A 61 -18.61 -3.23 -5.42
C LYS A 61 -19.79 -4.19 -5.18
N GLU A 62 -19.52 -5.47 -5.02
CA GLU A 62 -20.51 -6.50 -4.68
C GLU A 62 -21.06 -6.33 -3.25
N VAL A 63 -20.39 -5.57 -2.40
CA VAL A 63 -20.84 -5.24 -1.05
C VAL A 63 -21.44 -3.84 -1.04
N ALA A 64 -22.74 -3.74 -0.70
CA ALA A 64 -23.40 -2.46 -0.49
C ALA A 64 -22.97 -1.87 0.86
N VAL A 65 -21.92 -1.07 0.87
CA VAL A 65 -21.44 -0.34 2.07
C VAL A 65 -22.17 0.98 2.26
N ASP A 66 -22.24 1.47 3.49
CA ASP A 66 -22.92 2.74 3.78
C ASP A 66 -22.00 3.94 3.46
N THR A 67 -20.69 3.77 3.69
CA THR A 67 -19.69 4.81 3.39
C THR A 67 -18.32 4.19 3.16
N THR A 68 -17.54 4.81 2.26
CA THR A 68 -16.11 4.51 2.05
C THR A 68 -15.30 5.80 2.22
N ILE A 69 -14.30 5.76 3.10
CA ILE A 69 -13.40 6.89 3.38
C ILE A 69 -12.00 6.46 2.98
N VAL A 70 -11.46 7.02 1.91
CA VAL A 70 -10.14 6.70 1.37
C VAL A 70 -9.33 7.98 1.14
N SER A 71 -8.01 7.86 1.18
CA SER A 71 -7.12 8.91 0.71
C SER A 71 -7.10 8.96 -0.81
N ASP A 72 -6.88 10.14 -1.40
CA ASP A 72 -6.58 10.26 -2.82
C ASP A 72 -5.14 9.76 -3.08
N ASN A 73 -5.00 8.45 -3.15
CA ASN A 73 -3.70 7.79 -3.30
C ASN A 73 -3.05 8.08 -4.65
N TYR A 74 -3.86 8.26 -5.71
CA TYR A 74 -3.32 8.67 -7.01
C TYR A 74 -2.68 10.05 -6.93
N GLN A 75 -3.41 11.02 -6.37
CA GLN A 75 -2.88 12.38 -6.18
C GLN A 75 -1.65 12.40 -5.26
N ALA A 76 -1.62 11.57 -4.23
CA ALA A 76 -0.43 11.42 -3.38
C ALA A 76 0.80 11.00 -4.20
N GLY A 77 0.65 10.03 -5.11
CA GLY A 77 1.71 9.63 -6.03
C GLY A 77 2.17 10.75 -6.96
N VAL A 78 1.22 11.50 -7.52
CA VAL A 78 1.52 12.70 -8.34
C VAL A 78 2.33 13.73 -7.56
N LEU A 79 1.97 13.99 -6.31
CA LEU A 79 2.67 14.96 -5.46
C LEU A 79 4.10 14.51 -5.14
N ILE A 80 4.32 13.23 -4.85
CA ILE A 80 5.65 12.66 -4.61
C ILE A 80 6.53 12.82 -5.86
N ALA A 81 6.00 12.48 -7.04
CA ALA A 81 6.76 12.64 -8.29
C ALA A 81 7.14 14.10 -8.56
N LYS A 82 6.19 15.02 -8.36
CA LYS A 82 6.44 16.46 -8.53
C LYS A 82 7.48 16.99 -7.53
N ASP A 83 7.44 16.55 -6.27
CA ASP A 83 8.44 16.95 -5.27
C ASP A 83 9.83 16.41 -5.62
N MET A 84 9.92 15.14 -6.02
CA MET A 84 11.18 14.55 -6.52
C MET A 84 11.75 15.37 -7.70
N MET A 85 10.92 15.71 -8.68
CA MET A 85 11.35 16.49 -9.86
C MET A 85 11.81 17.91 -9.51
N LYS A 86 11.30 18.51 -8.44
CA LYS A 86 11.78 19.80 -7.93
C LYS A 86 13.17 19.70 -7.30
N ARG A 87 13.47 18.58 -6.65
CA ARG A 87 14.72 18.39 -5.89
C ARG A 87 15.84 17.85 -6.74
N LEU A 88 15.52 17.03 -7.74
CA LEU A 88 16.51 16.31 -8.54
C LEU A 88 16.32 16.58 -10.03
N PRO A 89 17.38 16.96 -10.77
CA PRO A 89 17.29 17.19 -12.21
C PRO A 89 17.12 15.88 -13.01
N ALA A 90 17.50 14.74 -12.45
CA ALA A 90 17.37 13.40 -13.02
C ALA A 90 17.34 12.35 -11.90
N ALA A 91 16.71 11.19 -12.14
CA ALA A 91 16.71 10.10 -11.18
C ALA A 91 16.64 8.73 -11.83
N ASN A 92 17.43 7.79 -11.25
CA ASN A 92 17.27 6.35 -11.41
C ASN A 92 16.51 5.84 -10.17
N ILE A 93 15.34 5.30 -10.37
CA ILE A 93 14.35 5.06 -9.32
C ILE A 93 14.20 3.57 -9.06
N LEU A 94 14.48 3.14 -7.83
CA LEU A 94 14.04 1.84 -7.31
C LEU A 94 12.63 2.00 -6.73
N LEU A 95 11.66 1.27 -7.27
CA LEU A 95 10.27 1.37 -6.89
C LEU A 95 9.89 0.19 -5.98
N LEU A 96 9.36 0.50 -4.78
CA LEU A 96 8.87 -0.49 -3.82
C LEU A 96 7.34 -0.49 -3.86
N GLU A 97 6.76 -1.63 -4.20
CA GLU A 97 5.32 -1.75 -4.48
C GLU A 97 4.61 -2.82 -3.64
N HIS A 98 3.28 -2.78 -3.67
CA HIS A 98 2.39 -3.82 -3.16
C HIS A 98 1.23 -4.01 -4.14
N ARG A 99 1.33 -5.03 -4.99
CA ARG A 99 0.43 -5.25 -6.13
C ARG A 99 -0.98 -5.71 -5.75
N ASN A 100 -1.17 -6.15 -4.50
CA ASN A 100 -2.46 -6.64 -4.03
C ASN A 100 -3.26 -5.60 -3.22
N ALA A 101 -2.72 -4.39 -3.00
CA ALA A 101 -3.39 -3.31 -2.29
C ALA A 101 -3.75 -2.17 -3.26
N VAL A 102 -5.05 -1.90 -3.42
CA VAL A 102 -5.56 -0.89 -4.36
C VAL A 102 -4.98 0.50 -4.07
N SER A 103 -4.93 0.90 -2.79
CA SER A 103 -4.37 2.19 -2.36
C SER A 103 -2.89 2.34 -2.74
N ALA A 104 -2.11 1.26 -2.61
CA ALA A 104 -0.71 1.23 -3.01
C ALA A 104 -0.56 1.32 -4.54
N MET A 105 -1.34 0.52 -5.29
CA MET A 105 -1.33 0.55 -6.75
C MET A 105 -1.70 1.93 -7.30
N ASP A 106 -2.71 2.60 -6.73
CA ASP A 106 -3.10 3.94 -7.15
C ASP A 106 -1.99 4.97 -6.89
N ARG A 107 -1.33 4.90 -5.73
CA ARG A 107 -0.20 5.78 -5.41
C ARG A 107 0.98 5.58 -6.36
N ILE A 108 1.36 4.33 -6.61
CA ILE A 108 2.42 4.01 -7.56
C ILE A 108 2.03 4.46 -8.97
N ARG A 109 0.80 4.22 -9.40
CA ARG A 109 0.30 4.67 -10.70
C ARG A 109 0.40 6.18 -10.87
N GLY A 110 -0.06 6.96 -9.88
CA GLY A 110 0.06 8.43 -9.91
C GLY A 110 1.51 8.91 -10.06
N PHE A 111 2.44 8.26 -9.35
CA PHE A 111 3.86 8.54 -9.48
C PHE A 111 4.40 8.22 -10.90
N VAL A 112 4.16 6.99 -11.36
CA VAL A 112 4.66 6.48 -12.65
C VAL A 112 4.11 7.29 -13.83
N GLU A 113 2.81 7.56 -13.86
CA GLU A 113 2.18 8.34 -14.92
C GLU A 113 2.70 9.79 -14.97
N THR A 114 3.03 10.37 -13.82
CA THR A 114 3.58 11.73 -13.75
C THR A 114 4.99 11.82 -14.37
N ILE A 115 5.82 10.77 -14.25
CA ILE A 115 7.17 10.77 -14.80
C ILE A 115 7.27 10.13 -16.20
N LYS A 116 6.19 9.50 -16.70
CA LYS A 116 6.17 8.68 -17.92
C LYS A 116 6.82 9.35 -19.15
N ASN A 117 6.57 10.64 -19.34
CA ASN A 117 7.07 11.40 -20.48
C ASN A 117 8.33 12.23 -20.14
N GLN A 118 9.01 11.89 -19.06
CA GLN A 118 10.17 12.61 -18.56
C GLN A 118 11.43 11.72 -18.66
N PRO A 119 12.19 11.74 -19.76
CA PRO A 119 13.26 10.77 -20.03
C PRO A 119 14.42 10.80 -19.01
N ARG A 120 14.50 11.85 -18.20
CA ARG A 120 15.50 12.01 -17.13
C ARG A 120 15.16 11.24 -15.85
N TYR A 121 13.93 10.69 -15.74
CA TYR A 121 13.46 9.92 -14.57
C TYR A 121 13.15 8.51 -15.03
N LYS A 122 13.99 7.55 -14.60
CA LYS A 122 13.91 6.16 -15.05
C LYS A 122 13.61 5.23 -13.89
N ILE A 123 12.62 4.38 -14.03
CA ILE A 123 12.42 3.27 -13.10
C ILE A 123 13.39 2.16 -13.53
N VAL A 124 14.43 1.92 -12.71
CA VAL A 124 15.47 0.94 -12.99
C VAL A 124 15.13 -0.44 -12.45
N SER A 125 14.29 -0.52 -11.41
CA SER A 125 13.77 -1.78 -10.87
C SER A 125 12.48 -1.56 -10.09
N GLN A 126 11.69 -2.64 -9.95
CA GLN A 126 10.46 -2.70 -9.17
C GLN A 126 10.54 -3.93 -8.26
N LYS A 127 10.32 -3.75 -6.97
CA LYS A 127 10.39 -4.81 -5.97
C LYS A 127 9.09 -4.88 -5.17
N GLU A 128 8.50 -6.08 -5.10
CA GLU A 128 7.34 -6.33 -4.25
C GLU A 128 7.78 -6.36 -2.77
N THR A 129 7.12 -5.59 -1.91
CA THR A 129 7.50 -5.44 -0.50
C THR A 129 6.33 -5.59 0.47
N LEU A 130 5.15 -5.89 -0.04
CA LEU A 130 3.90 -5.97 0.74
C LEU A 130 3.65 -4.75 1.64
N GLY A 131 4.40 -3.67 1.41
CA GLY A 131 4.36 -2.46 2.25
C GLY A 131 4.92 -2.66 3.67
N GLN A 132 5.74 -3.69 3.90
CA GLN A 132 6.30 -4.05 5.20
C GLN A 132 7.79 -3.73 5.27
N THR A 133 8.27 -3.32 6.45
CA THR A 133 9.69 -3.00 6.70
C THR A 133 10.57 -4.24 6.49
N GLU A 134 10.10 -5.39 6.99
CA GLU A 134 10.78 -6.68 6.97
C GLU A 134 10.96 -7.21 5.55
N GLU A 135 10.05 -6.88 4.64
CA GLU A 135 10.12 -7.25 3.22
C GLU A 135 10.93 -6.22 2.41
N ALA A 136 10.78 -4.94 2.71
CA ALA A 136 11.45 -3.88 1.96
C ALA A 136 12.98 -3.87 2.20
N MET A 137 13.42 -4.08 3.44
CA MET A 137 14.84 -4.04 3.79
C MET A 137 15.69 -5.05 2.99
N PRO A 138 15.37 -6.36 2.92
CA PRO A 138 16.14 -7.32 2.14
C PRO A 138 16.10 -7.04 0.63
N GLN A 139 14.97 -6.56 0.10
CA GLN A 139 14.85 -6.24 -1.32
C GLN A 139 15.77 -5.08 -1.73
N VAL A 140 15.84 -4.04 -0.89
CA VAL A 140 16.75 -2.90 -1.14
C VAL A 140 18.20 -3.31 -0.92
N LYS A 141 18.49 -4.13 0.10
CA LYS A 141 19.83 -4.68 0.32
C LYS A 141 20.30 -5.49 -0.89
N SER A 142 19.47 -6.38 -1.44
CA SER A 142 19.79 -7.15 -2.65
C SER A 142 20.13 -6.22 -3.83
N ALA A 143 19.32 -5.17 -4.07
CA ALA A 143 19.60 -4.21 -5.14
C ALA A 143 20.95 -3.48 -4.95
N LEU A 144 21.32 -3.17 -3.71
CA LEU A 144 22.62 -2.56 -3.39
C LEU A 144 23.79 -3.53 -3.59
N ASP A 145 23.64 -4.79 -3.14
CA ASP A 145 24.66 -5.83 -3.27
C ASP A 145 24.91 -6.21 -4.74
N GLU A 146 23.86 -6.15 -5.58
CA GLU A 146 23.92 -6.35 -7.04
C GLU A 146 24.57 -5.16 -7.77
N GLY A 147 24.92 -4.08 -7.07
CA GLY A 147 25.51 -2.87 -7.67
C GLY A 147 24.53 -2.08 -8.53
N MET A 148 23.23 -2.18 -8.28
CA MET A 148 22.21 -1.48 -9.03
C MET A 148 22.38 0.04 -8.91
N ASP A 149 22.42 0.75 -10.03
CA ASP A 149 22.54 2.20 -10.06
C ASP A 149 21.18 2.87 -9.87
N PHE A 150 20.85 3.23 -8.62
CA PHE A 150 19.71 4.06 -8.27
C PHE A 150 20.09 5.15 -7.27
N ASN A 151 19.43 6.29 -7.35
CA ASN A 151 19.62 7.43 -6.44
C ASN A 151 18.33 7.89 -5.79
N VAL A 152 17.22 7.25 -6.11
CA VAL A 152 15.90 7.45 -5.50
C VAL A 152 15.26 6.12 -5.18
N VAL A 153 14.65 6.01 -4.01
CA VAL A 153 13.72 4.93 -3.67
C VAL A 153 12.33 5.55 -3.55
N MET A 154 11.40 5.13 -4.41
CA MET A 154 9.98 5.44 -4.27
C MET A 154 9.30 4.29 -3.51
N ALA A 155 8.89 4.56 -2.28
CA ALA A 155 8.18 3.59 -1.44
C ALA A 155 6.68 3.91 -1.40
N LEU A 156 5.87 2.87 -1.47
CA LEU A 156 4.42 2.99 -1.43
C LEU A 156 3.87 3.54 -0.10
N ASN A 157 4.60 3.33 1.01
CA ASN A 157 4.24 3.79 2.36
C ASN A 157 5.47 3.98 3.26
N ASP A 158 5.25 4.49 4.49
CA ASP A 158 6.30 4.77 5.46
C ASP A 158 7.06 3.51 5.89
N ARG A 159 6.38 2.38 6.10
CA ARG A 159 7.00 1.13 6.54
C ARG A 159 8.01 0.61 5.51
N ALA A 160 7.65 0.62 4.22
CA ALA A 160 8.57 0.26 3.15
C ALA A 160 9.74 1.26 3.04
N ALA A 161 9.49 2.56 3.23
CA ALA A 161 10.53 3.59 3.24
C ALA A 161 11.51 3.41 4.40
N ILE A 162 11.03 3.07 5.59
CA ILE A 162 11.88 2.77 6.77
C ILE A 162 12.77 1.55 6.49
N GLY A 163 12.22 0.49 5.89
CA GLY A 163 13.00 -0.69 5.49
C GLY A 163 14.10 -0.35 4.49
N ALA A 164 13.77 0.45 3.47
CA ALA A 164 14.74 0.94 2.49
C ALA A 164 15.86 1.76 3.14
N LEU A 165 15.49 2.70 4.01
CA LEU A 165 16.45 3.55 4.72
C LEU A 165 17.40 2.71 5.61
N ALA A 166 16.88 1.70 6.29
CA ALA A 166 17.68 0.78 7.10
C ALA A 166 18.71 0.02 6.23
N ALA A 167 18.29 -0.50 5.07
CA ALA A 167 19.19 -1.19 4.14
C ALA A 167 20.31 -0.28 3.64
N ILE A 168 19.98 0.97 3.23
CA ILE A 168 20.94 1.96 2.74
C ILE A 168 21.97 2.32 3.83
N LYS A 169 21.52 2.56 5.06
CA LYS A 169 22.40 2.88 6.20
C LYS A 169 23.33 1.72 6.55
N ASN A 170 22.81 0.49 6.58
CA ASN A 170 23.59 -0.69 6.92
C ASN A 170 24.63 -1.06 5.86
N ASN A 171 24.45 -0.64 4.62
CA ASN A 171 25.41 -0.87 3.53
C ASN A 171 26.56 0.19 3.50
N GLY A 172 26.69 1.01 4.53
CA GLY A 172 27.75 2.00 4.64
C GLY A 172 27.64 3.16 3.65
N LEU A 173 26.58 3.21 2.86
CA LEU A 173 26.27 4.29 1.96
C LEU A 173 25.69 5.48 2.74
N ASN A 174 26.52 6.13 3.57
CA ASN A 174 26.23 7.45 4.15
C ASN A 174 26.20 8.52 3.04
N ARG A 175 25.35 8.35 2.04
CA ARG A 175 25.02 9.43 1.12
C ARG A 175 24.18 10.43 1.90
N LYS A 176 24.62 11.69 1.93
CA LYS A 176 23.82 12.80 2.48
C LYS A 176 22.47 12.77 1.76
N LEU A 177 21.43 12.45 2.52
CA LEU A 177 20.03 12.56 2.10
C LEU A 177 19.64 14.04 2.04
#